data_260459f8a54949b0a6044587d3b2973b
#
_entry.id   260459f8a54949b0a6044587d3b2973b
#
_cell.length_a   1.000
_cell.length_b   1.000
_cell.length_c   1.000
_cell.angle_alpha   90.00
_cell.angle_beta   90.00
_cell.angle_gamma   90.00
#
_symmetry.space_group_name_H-M   'P 1'
#
loop_
_entity.id
_entity.type
_entity.pdbx_description
1 polymer ?
#
loop_
_entity_poly.entity_id
_entity_poly.type
_entity_poly.pdbx_seq_one_letter_code
_entity_poly.pdbx_strand_id
1 'polypeptide(L)'
;FGDSWRRIAESVDGYALSVVQDPEVAELLFVGTDRGLWVSTDDAGNWQRWTNGVPATPVRDMVIQHREHDLVMGTFGRSFLVLDDIRPLRTLAHHGSAPESLHVYPVIDAPQVDIAQQPGPIFPGDFLYQGENREFGARIRYWVPEEAESIEEEGDETESKEELEVTIQILSGSEVVRR
;
A
#
# COMPACT_ATOMS: atom_id res chain seq x y z
N PHE A 1 -9.75 -27.45 -18.32
CA PHE A 1 -8.64 -26.74 -17.62
C PHE A 1 -7.32 -27.12 -18.28
N GLY A 2 -6.43 -26.11 -18.52
CA GLY A 2 -5.11 -26.35 -19.04
C GLY A 2 -5.00 -26.53 -20.56
N ASP A 3 -6.04 -26.15 -21.31
CA ASP A 3 -6.05 -26.24 -22.77
C ASP A 3 -5.16 -25.19 -23.43
N SER A 4 -4.85 -24.10 -22.71
CA SER A 4 -3.93 -23.05 -23.13
C SER A 4 -3.18 -22.46 -21.94
N TRP A 5 -1.97 -21.96 -22.19
CA TRP A 5 -1.10 -21.34 -21.22
C TRP A 5 -0.56 -20.02 -21.76
N ARG A 6 -0.64 -18.97 -20.95
CA ARG A 6 -0.05 -17.66 -21.24
C ARG A 6 0.96 -17.31 -20.14
N ARG A 7 2.13 -16.84 -20.53
CA ARG A 7 3.08 -16.25 -19.59
C ARG A 7 2.58 -14.86 -19.20
N ILE A 8 2.44 -14.58 -17.92
CA ILE A 8 1.87 -13.32 -17.42
C ILE A 8 2.87 -12.44 -16.68
N ALA A 9 4.09 -12.89 -16.43
CA ALA A 9 5.08 -12.20 -15.61
C ALA A 9 6.45 -12.12 -16.33
N GLU A 10 6.47 -11.73 -17.60
CA GLU A 10 7.72 -11.64 -18.38
C GLU A 10 8.66 -10.53 -17.90
N SER A 11 8.11 -9.43 -17.39
CA SER A 11 8.87 -8.28 -16.85
C SER A 11 9.24 -8.42 -15.37
N VAL A 12 8.74 -9.46 -14.71
CA VAL A 12 9.05 -9.71 -13.28
C VAL A 12 10.45 -10.31 -13.18
N ASP A 13 11.32 -9.60 -12.44
CA ASP A 13 12.68 -10.07 -12.19
C ASP A 13 12.74 -11.07 -11.04
N GLY A 14 13.50 -12.14 -11.24
CA GLY A 14 13.69 -13.21 -10.27
C GLY A 14 12.78 -14.42 -10.50
N TYR A 15 12.80 -15.34 -9.53
CA TYR A 15 11.97 -16.53 -9.54
C TYR A 15 10.67 -16.26 -8.78
N ALA A 16 9.53 -16.48 -9.43
CA ALA A 16 8.24 -16.42 -8.77
C ALA A 16 8.12 -17.54 -7.74
N LEU A 17 7.82 -17.18 -6.50
CA LEU A 17 7.69 -18.10 -5.37
C LEU A 17 6.23 -18.22 -4.90
N SER A 18 5.48 -17.12 -5.03
CA SER A 18 4.08 -17.05 -4.63
C SER A 18 3.32 -16.09 -5.55
N VAL A 19 2.02 -16.32 -5.70
CA VAL A 19 1.12 -15.44 -6.44
C VAL A 19 -0.22 -15.37 -5.71
N VAL A 20 -0.77 -14.16 -5.62
CA VAL A 20 -2.10 -13.91 -5.05
C VAL A 20 -2.84 -12.96 -5.96
N GLN A 21 -4.08 -13.34 -6.32
CA GLN A 21 -5.03 -12.47 -6.97
C GLN A 21 -5.98 -11.89 -5.91
N ASP A 22 -6.29 -10.62 -6.03
CA ASP A 22 -7.24 -9.99 -5.11
C ASP A 22 -8.65 -10.61 -5.30
N PRO A 23 -9.33 -10.99 -4.21
CA PRO A 23 -10.63 -11.64 -4.30
C PRO A 23 -11.78 -10.70 -4.65
N GLU A 24 -11.58 -9.38 -4.54
CA GLU A 24 -12.59 -8.37 -4.82
C GLU A 24 -12.37 -7.71 -6.19
N VAL A 25 -11.10 -7.54 -6.60
CA VAL A 25 -10.72 -6.90 -7.86
C VAL A 25 -9.74 -7.80 -8.60
N ALA A 26 -10.23 -8.53 -9.60
CA ALA A 26 -9.49 -9.57 -10.29
C ALA A 26 -8.25 -9.04 -11.06
N GLU A 27 -8.25 -7.78 -11.44
CA GLU A 27 -7.17 -7.08 -12.12
C GLU A 27 -5.97 -6.81 -11.21
N LEU A 28 -6.16 -6.88 -9.87
CA LEU A 28 -5.10 -6.67 -8.88
C LEU A 28 -4.43 -8.01 -8.55
N LEU A 29 -3.16 -8.13 -8.90
CA LEU A 29 -2.35 -9.30 -8.63
C LEU A 29 -1.05 -8.93 -7.92
N PHE A 30 -0.58 -9.86 -7.11
CA PHE A 30 0.70 -9.78 -6.41
C PHE A 30 1.55 -11.00 -6.73
N VAL A 31 2.84 -10.78 -7.02
CA VAL A 31 3.82 -11.83 -7.20
C VAL A 31 4.97 -11.63 -6.24
N GLY A 32 5.17 -12.63 -5.38
CA GLY A 32 6.34 -12.75 -4.53
C GLY A 32 7.47 -13.47 -5.26
N THR A 33 8.65 -12.85 -5.30
CA THR A 33 9.85 -13.42 -5.91
C THR A 33 10.95 -13.63 -4.89
N ASP A 34 12.05 -14.22 -5.31
CA ASP A 34 13.29 -14.30 -4.52
C ASP A 34 13.94 -12.92 -4.28
N ARG A 35 13.44 -11.86 -4.95
CA ARG A 35 13.96 -10.48 -4.91
C ARG A 35 12.97 -9.44 -4.37
N GLY A 36 11.77 -9.84 -3.96
CA GLY A 36 10.78 -8.95 -3.38
C GLY A 36 9.38 -9.13 -3.93
N LEU A 37 8.57 -8.09 -3.76
CA LEU A 37 7.17 -8.02 -4.16
C LEU A 37 7.01 -7.29 -5.50
N TRP A 38 6.12 -7.81 -6.35
CA TRP A 38 5.66 -7.19 -7.57
C TRP A 38 4.13 -7.09 -7.57
N VAL A 39 3.62 -6.01 -8.12
CA VAL A 39 2.19 -5.69 -8.18
C VAL A 39 1.79 -5.42 -9.61
N SER A 40 0.65 -5.95 -10.01
CA SER A 40 -0.07 -5.58 -11.24
C SER A 40 -1.46 -5.08 -10.89
N THR A 41 -1.88 -4.01 -11.51
CA THR A 41 -3.23 -3.42 -11.37
C THR A 41 -4.04 -3.50 -12.66
N ASP A 42 -3.59 -4.29 -13.64
CA ASP A 42 -4.15 -4.38 -14.99
C ASP A 42 -4.18 -5.82 -15.53
N ASP A 43 -4.59 -6.78 -14.71
CA ASP A 43 -4.68 -8.21 -15.06
C ASP A 43 -3.37 -8.77 -15.63
N ALA A 44 -2.26 -8.46 -14.97
CA ALA A 44 -0.92 -8.88 -15.37
C ALA A 44 -0.41 -8.31 -16.72
N GLY A 45 -1.01 -7.22 -17.19
CA GLY A 45 -0.53 -6.50 -18.38
C GLY A 45 0.81 -5.82 -18.12
N ASN A 46 0.93 -5.18 -16.96
CA ASN A 46 2.14 -4.53 -16.49
C ASN A 46 2.44 -4.91 -15.03
N TRP A 47 3.73 -4.97 -14.70
CA TRP A 47 4.21 -5.29 -13.36
C TRP A 47 5.13 -4.20 -12.84
N GLN A 48 4.88 -3.75 -11.63
CA GLN A 48 5.70 -2.79 -10.92
C GLN A 48 6.30 -3.43 -9.67
N ARG A 49 7.58 -3.20 -9.45
CA ARG A 49 8.24 -3.63 -8.22
C ARG A 49 7.81 -2.75 -7.07
N TRP A 50 7.32 -3.37 -6.00
CA TRP A 50 6.96 -2.66 -4.79
C TRP A 50 8.15 -2.61 -3.82
N THR A 51 8.63 -1.40 -3.54
CA THR A 51 9.81 -1.19 -2.68
C THR A 51 9.50 -0.43 -1.39
N ASN A 52 8.35 0.24 -1.34
CA ASN A 52 7.95 1.00 -0.15
C ASN A 52 7.60 0.05 1.01
N GLY A 53 8.38 0.10 2.08
CA GLY A 53 8.23 -0.77 3.25
C GLY A 53 8.57 -2.25 3.02
N VAL A 54 8.91 -2.66 1.78
CA VAL A 54 9.25 -4.04 1.44
C VAL A 54 10.69 -4.11 0.92
N PRO A 55 11.63 -4.61 1.72
CA PRO A 55 13.02 -4.77 1.30
C PRO A 55 13.17 -5.87 0.23
N ALA A 56 14.34 -5.89 -0.41
CA ALA A 56 14.70 -6.97 -1.32
C ALA A 56 14.92 -8.27 -0.51
N THR A 57 13.89 -9.07 -0.38
CA THR A 57 13.89 -10.35 0.36
C THR A 57 12.98 -11.35 -0.34
N PRO A 58 13.27 -12.66 -0.28
CA PRO A 58 12.38 -13.65 -0.86
C PRO A 58 11.00 -13.63 -0.18
N VAL A 59 9.95 -13.41 -0.96
CA VAL A 59 8.55 -13.47 -0.53
C VAL A 59 8.01 -14.85 -0.88
N ARG A 60 7.94 -15.72 0.13
CA ARG A 60 7.66 -17.14 -0.02
C ARG A 60 6.18 -17.48 -0.10
N ASP A 61 5.39 -16.72 0.63
CA ASP A 61 3.95 -16.91 0.72
C ASP A 61 3.25 -15.58 0.96
N MET A 62 1.99 -15.48 0.52
CA MET A 62 1.19 -14.26 0.67
C MET A 62 -0.26 -14.62 0.89
N VAL A 63 -0.94 -13.81 1.72
CA VAL A 63 -2.38 -13.90 1.93
C VAL A 63 -2.97 -12.51 2.10
N ILE A 64 -4.16 -12.29 1.54
CA ILE A 64 -4.92 -11.07 1.77
C ILE A 64 -5.85 -11.28 2.96
N GLN A 65 -5.67 -10.46 3.99
CA GLN A 65 -6.53 -10.44 5.16
C GLN A 65 -7.75 -9.55 4.85
N HIS A 66 -8.93 -10.16 4.77
CA HIS A 66 -10.14 -9.51 4.24
C HIS A 66 -10.69 -8.38 5.11
N ARG A 67 -10.61 -8.51 6.45
CA ARG A 67 -11.21 -7.54 7.37
C ARG A 67 -10.48 -6.19 7.36
N GLU A 68 -9.15 -6.24 7.39
CA GLU A 68 -8.29 -5.05 7.41
C GLU A 68 -7.81 -4.65 6.02
N HIS A 69 -8.10 -5.48 5.00
CA HIS A 69 -7.63 -5.31 3.62
C HIS A 69 -6.10 -5.25 3.50
N ASP A 70 -5.41 -6.05 4.31
CA ASP A 70 -3.95 -6.08 4.35
C ASP A 70 -3.40 -7.23 3.52
N LEU A 71 -2.27 -7.02 2.85
CA LEU A 71 -1.49 -8.09 2.25
C LEU A 71 -0.40 -8.52 3.24
N VAL A 72 -0.53 -9.73 3.75
CA VAL A 72 0.46 -10.34 4.66
C VAL A 72 1.42 -11.20 3.85
N MET A 73 2.72 -10.97 4.03
CA MET A 73 3.79 -11.64 3.30
C MET A 73 4.67 -12.43 4.25
N GLY A 74 4.84 -13.73 4.00
CA GLY A 74 5.83 -14.59 4.64
C GLY A 74 7.15 -14.50 3.88
N THR A 75 8.21 -14.01 4.52
CA THR A 75 9.50 -13.80 3.87
C THR A 75 10.55 -14.80 4.36
N PHE A 76 11.61 -14.97 3.57
CA PHE A 76 12.78 -15.72 4.03
C PHE A 76 13.83 -14.76 4.60
N GLY A 77 14.03 -14.86 5.91
CA GLY A 77 15.05 -14.08 6.63
C GLY A 77 14.58 -12.71 7.14
N ARG A 78 13.34 -12.28 6.85
CA ARG A 78 12.77 -11.01 7.32
C ARG A 78 11.43 -11.16 8.04
N SER A 79 11.12 -12.38 8.51
CA SER A 79 9.87 -12.70 9.21
C SER A 79 8.63 -12.38 8.34
N PHE A 80 7.62 -11.79 8.93
CA PHE A 80 6.40 -11.37 8.24
C PHE A 80 6.45 -9.87 7.98
N LEU A 81 6.00 -9.48 6.78
CA LEU A 81 5.75 -8.09 6.41
C LEU A 81 4.26 -7.93 6.13
N VAL A 82 3.73 -6.77 6.43
CA VAL A 82 2.33 -6.43 6.16
C VAL A 82 2.29 -5.15 5.33
N LEU A 83 1.66 -5.22 4.17
CA LEU A 83 1.26 -4.04 3.42
C LEU A 83 -0.16 -3.70 3.83
N ASP A 84 -0.27 -2.69 4.67
CA ASP A 84 -1.54 -2.24 5.23
C ASP A 84 -2.44 -1.62 4.17
N ASP A 85 -3.69 -2.05 4.14
CA ASP A 85 -4.78 -1.45 3.39
C ASP A 85 -4.53 -1.30 1.88
N ILE A 86 -4.76 -2.36 1.15
CA ILE A 86 -4.60 -2.42 -0.32
C ILE A 86 -5.76 -1.79 -1.11
N ARG A 87 -6.76 -1.17 -0.46
CA ARG A 87 -7.92 -0.56 -1.14
C ARG A 87 -7.54 0.54 -2.13
N PRO A 88 -6.51 1.39 -1.90
CA PRO A 88 -6.02 2.29 -2.93
C PRO A 88 -5.57 1.58 -4.20
N LEU A 89 -4.93 0.42 -4.08
CA LEU A 89 -4.53 -0.40 -5.24
C LEU A 89 -5.74 -1.01 -5.94
N ARG A 90 -6.79 -1.42 -5.19
CA ARG A 90 -8.06 -1.86 -5.76
C ARG A 90 -8.74 -0.76 -6.56
N THR A 91 -8.74 0.48 -6.04
CA THR A 91 -9.29 1.64 -6.75
C THR A 91 -8.54 1.88 -8.06
N LEU A 92 -7.21 1.84 -8.01
CA LEU A 92 -6.36 1.98 -9.19
C LEU A 92 -6.63 0.88 -10.22
N ALA A 93 -6.71 -0.38 -9.78
CA ALA A 93 -6.97 -1.52 -10.67
C ALA A 93 -8.37 -1.47 -11.28
N HIS A 94 -9.39 -1.06 -10.50
CA HIS A 94 -10.77 -0.99 -10.97
C HIS A 94 -10.99 0.14 -12.00
N HIS A 95 -10.33 1.28 -11.83
CA HIS A 95 -10.48 2.44 -12.71
C HIS A 95 -9.43 2.47 -13.84
N GLY A 96 -8.37 1.67 -13.74
CA GLY A 96 -7.27 1.64 -14.71
C GLY A 96 -6.34 2.87 -14.67
N SER A 97 -6.62 3.84 -13.81
CA SER A 97 -5.81 5.06 -13.62
C SER A 97 -5.95 5.59 -12.19
N ALA A 98 -4.99 6.41 -11.78
CA ALA A 98 -5.09 7.17 -10.56
C ALA A 98 -6.23 8.21 -10.62
N PRO A 99 -6.83 8.61 -9.49
CA PRO A 99 -7.84 9.67 -9.46
C PRO A 99 -7.29 10.98 -10.05
N GLU A 100 -8.09 11.64 -10.90
CA GLU A 100 -7.72 12.93 -11.53
C GLU A 100 -7.84 14.11 -10.57
N SER A 101 -8.50 13.95 -9.44
CA SER A 101 -8.71 14.98 -8.43
C SER A 101 -8.37 14.46 -7.04
N LEU A 102 -8.32 15.36 -6.05
CA LEU A 102 -8.19 14.97 -4.65
C LEU A 102 -9.24 13.92 -4.29
N HIS A 103 -8.78 12.76 -3.87
CA HIS A 103 -9.64 11.65 -3.50
C HIS A 103 -9.32 11.18 -2.08
N VAL A 104 -10.34 11.08 -1.22
CA VAL A 104 -10.21 10.54 0.13
C VAL A 104 -10.80 9.13 0.16
N TYR A 105 -9.98 8.16 0.56
CA TYR A 105 -10.42 6.78 0.70
C TYR A 105 -11.26 6.59 1.97
N PRO A 106 -12.24 5.67 1.97
CA PRO A 106 -12.99 5.35 3.19
C PRO A 106 -12.06 4.99 4.34
N VAL A 107 -12.29 5.61 5.50
CA VAL A 107 -11.51 5.31 6.71
C VAL A 107 -11.94 3.96 7.28
N ILE A 108 -10.97 3.11 7.65
CA ILE A 108 -11.24 1.86 8.36
C ILE A 108 -11.58 2.16 9.81
N ASP A 109 -12.53 1.42 10.35
CA ASP A 109 -12.86 1.49 11.77
C ASP A 109 -11.60 1.25 12.62
N ALA A 110 -11.31 2.18 13.52
CA ALA A 110 -10.21 2.07 14.47
C ALA A 110 -10.76 1.76 15.86
N PRO A 111 -10.86 0.47 16.22
CA PRO A 111 -11.38 0.10 17.54
C PRO A 111 -10.43 0.59 18.62
N GLN A 112 -11.00 1.17 19.67
CA GLN A 112 -10.25 1.46 20.89
C GLN A 112 -10.05 0.15 21.65
N VAL A 113 -8.81 -0.28 21.76
CA VAL A 113 -8.44 -1.49 22.51
C VAL A 113 -7.44 -1.11 23.60
N ASP A 114 -7.62 -1.70 24.77
CA ASP A 114 -6.63 -1.65 25.83
C ASP A 114 -5.68 -2.83 25.63
N ILE A 115 -4.46 -2.53 25.14
CA ILE A 115 -3.44 -3.54 24.91
C ILE A 115 -2.61 -3.67 26.18
N ALA A 116 -2.86 -4.72 26.96
CA ALA A 116 -2.00 -5.07 28.08
C ALA A 116 -0.61 -5.45 27.52
N GLN A 117 0.41 -4.66 27.83
CA GLN A 117 1.79 -5.03 27.55
C GLN A 117 2.17 -6.22 28.43
N GLN A 118 2.76 -7.24 27.83
CA GLN A 118 3.34 -8.33 28.60
C GLN A 118 4.47 -7.77 29.50
N PRO A 119 4.48 -8.12 30.78
CA PRO A 119 5.56 -7.71 31.66
C PRO A 119 6.85 -8.43 31.26
N GLY A 120 7.90 -7.68 31.03
CA GLY A 120 9.24 -8.20 30.75
C GLY A 120 9.93 -7.48 29.57
N PRO A 121 11.23 -7.66 29.42
CA PRO A 121 11.97 -7.08 28.29
C PRO A 121 11.53 -7.78 26.98
N ILE A 122 11.21 -6.98 25.99
CA ILE A 122 11.04 -7.48 24.62
C ILE A 122 12.43 -7.69 24.06
N PHE A 123 12.78 -8.97 23.80
CA PHE A 123 14.03 -9.30 23.12
C PHE A 123 13.77 -9.33 21.61
N PRO A 124 14.26 -8.34 20.85
CA PRO A 124 14.12 -8.34 19.39
C PRO A 124 15.04 -9.39 18.71
N GLY A 125 15.88 -10.07 19.47
CA GLY A 125 16.94 -10.93 18.92
C GLY A 125 18.01 -10.11 18.19
N ASP A 126 18.77 -10.78 17.32
CA ASP A 126 19.79 -10.13 16.48
C ASP A 126 19.18 -9.60 15.17
N PHE A 127 18.01 -8.94 15.24
CA PHE A 127 17.37 -8.38 14.05
C PHE A 127 18.20 -7.22 13.48
N LEU A 128 18.74 -7.44 12.30
CA LEU A 128 19.40 -6.39 11.51
C LEU A 128 18.41 -5.45 10.84
N TYR A 129 17.15 -5.86 10.71
CA TYR A 129 16.08 -5.10 10.09
C TYR A 129 14.82 -5.21 10.93
N GLN A 130 14.23 -4.07 11.25
CA GLN A 130 12.88 -3.96 11.81
C GLN A 130 12.07 -3.05 10.90
N GLY A 131 10.96 -3.57 10.38
CA GLY A 131 9.97 -2.75 9.71
C GLY A 131 9.19 -1.91 10.72
N GLU A 132 8.73 -0.76 10.30
CA GLU A 132 7.83 0.05 11.10
C GLU A 132 6.49 -0.65 11.26
N ASN A 133 5.97 -0.68 12.47
CA ASN A 133 4.64 -1.19 12.73
C ASN A 133 3.59 -0.10 12.43
N ARG A 134 2.36 -0.56 12.17
CA ARG A 134 1.22 0.32 12.04
C ARG A 134 1.05 1.17 13.29
N GLU A 135 0.90 2.48 13.11
CA GLU A 135 0.55 3.39 14.19
C GLU A 135 -0.88 3.15 14.69
N PHE A 136 -1.10 3.43 15.97
CA PHE A 136 -2.43 3.36 16.58
C PHE A 136 -3.32 4.50 16.11
N GLY A 137 -4.61 4.21 15.91
CA GLY A 137 -5.62 5.20 15.58
C GLY A 137 -6.22 5.00 14.18
N ALA A 138 -7.14 5.88 13.83
CA ALA A 138 -7.76 5.91 12.51
C ALA A 138 -6.78 6.55 11.51
N ARG A 139 -6.60 5.88 10.37
CA ARG A 139 -5.78 6.41 9.28
C ARG A 139 -6.68 7.02 8.22
N ILE A 140 -6.38 8.25 7.84
CA ILE A 140 -7.02 8.92 6.72
C ILE A 140 -6.06 8.82 5.54
N ARG A 141 -6.47 8.12 4.49
CA ARG A 141 -5.70 8.00 3.25
C ARG A 141 -6.32 8.88 2.19
N TYR A 142 -5.50 9.58 1.44
CA TYR A 142 -5.94 10.43 0.35
C TYR A 142 -4.94 10.40 -0.80
N TRP A 143 -5.42 10.71 -1.97
CA TRP A 143 -4.65 10.88 -3.19
C TRP A 143 -4.65 12.34 -3.60
N VAL A 144 -3.48 12.87 -3.94
CA VAL A 144 -3.30 14.20 -4.52
C VAL A 144 -2.72 14.02 -5.92
N PRO A 145 -3.36 14.55 -6.99
CA PRO A 145 -2.81 14.47 -8.35
C PRO A 145 -1.52 15.28 -8.48
N GLU A 146 -0.58 14.79 -9.29
CA GLU A 146 0.70 15.48 -9.57
C GLU A 146 0.51 16.87 -10.17
N GLU A 147 -0.52 17.06 -11.01
CA GLU A 147 -0.83 18.36 -11.63
C GLU A 147 -1.26 19.43 -10.62
N ALA A 148 -1.70 19.04 -9.43
CA ALA A 148 -1.98 19.97 -8.35
C ALA A 148 -0.70 20.53 -7.70
N GLU A 149 0.47 19.95 -7.99
CA GLU A 149 1.78 20.43 -7.53
C GLU A 149 2.42 21.43 -8.49
N SER A 150 1.87 21.60 -9.71
CA SER A 150 2.47 22.41 -10.78
C SER A 150 1.57 23.55 -11.28
N ILE A 151 1.08 24.42 -10.40
CA ILE A 151 0.61 25.74 -10.84
C ILE A 151 1.85 26.65 -10.85
N GLU A 152 2.68 26.50 -11.89
CA GLU A 152 3.65 27.53 -12.27
C GLU A 152 2.90 28.66 -12.96
N GLU A 153 2.68 29.77 -12.27
CA GLU A 153 2.38 31.01 -12.96
C GLU A 153 3.64 31.45 -13.72
N GLU A 154 3.57 31.44 -15.07
CA GLU A 154 4.54 32.14 -15.93
C GLU A 154 4.50 33.65 -15.63
N GLY A 155 5.42 34.14 -14.82
CA GLY A 155 5.59 35.53 -14.60
C GLY A 155 6.48 35.93 -13.43
N ASP A 156 7.71 36.24 -13.75
CA ASP A 156 8.69 37.03 -13.01
C ASP A 156 9.42 36.39 -11.83
N GLU A 157 10.75 36.51 -11.88
CA GLU A 157 11.76 35.91 -11.03
C GLU A 157 11.60 36.25 -9.52
N THR A 158 10.80 35.48 -8.81
CA THR A 158 10.98 35.23 -7.39
C THR A 158 10.29 33.90 -7.08
N GLU A 159 11.08 32.84 -7.00
CA GLU A 159 10.64 31.49 -6.66
C GLU A 159 10.02 31.44 -5.24
N SER A 160 8.73 31.62 -5.13
CA SER A 160 7.94 31.09 -4.02
C SER A 160 7.24 29.84 -4.55
N LYS A 161 7.79 28.66 -4.28
CA LYS A 161 7.03 27.41 -4.38
C LYS A 161 5.82 27.57 -3.48
N GLU A 162 4.62 27.75 -4.04
CA GLU A 162 3.40 27.60 -3.28
C GLU A 162 3.32 26.13 -2.86
N GLU A 163 3.64 25.87 -1.60
CA GLU A 163 3.43 24.57 -0.99
C GLU A 163 1.93 24.30 -0.98
N LEU A 164 1.52 23.20 -1.59
CA LEU A 164 0.13 22.76 -1.64
C LEU A 164 -0.31 22.40 -0.23
N GLU A 165 -1.10 23.25 0.41
CA GLU A 165 -1.61 23.03 1.76
C GLU A 165 -2.89 22.19 1.71
N VAL A 166 -2.80 20.94 2.19
CA VAL A 166 -3.96 20.07 2.35
C VAL A 166 -4.51 20.19 3.76
N THR A 167 -5.70 20.78 3.91
CA THR A 167 -6.37 20.91 5.20
C THR A 167 -7.37 19.78 5.41
N ILE A 168 -7.18 18.98 6.47
CA ILE A 168 -8.10 17.92 6.86
C ILE A 168 -8.94 18.41 8.06
N GLN A 169 -10.27 18.34 7.93
CA GLN A 169 -11.20 18.67 9.00
C GLN A 169 -11.99 17.43 9.41
N ILE A 170 -12.04 17.16 10.71
CA ILE A 170 -12.88 16.10 11.26
C ILE A 170 -14.14 16.76 11.83
N LEU A 171 -15.29 16.34 11.31
CA LEU A 171 -16.61 16.89 11.64
C LEU A 171 -17.43 15.87 12.45
N SER A 172 -18.13 16.37 13.48
CA SER A 172 -19.23 15.65 14.13
C SER A 172 -20.54 16.38 13.80
N GLY A 173 -21.30 15.87 12.84
CA GLY A 173 -22.40 16.62 12.24
C GLY A 173 -21.90 17.85 11.49
N SER A 174 -22.28 19.06 11.94
CA SER A 174 -21.82 20.35 11.39
C SER A 174 -20.68 21.00 12.19
N GLU A 175 -20.28 20.40 13.29
CA GLU A 175 -19.27 20.96 14.19
C GLU A 175 -17.87 20.40 13.85
N VAL A 176 -16.88 21.29 13.68
CA VAL A 176 -15.49 20.91 13.49
C VAL A 176 -14.90 20.47 14.81
N VAL A 177 -14.61 19.18 14.95
CA VAL A 177 -14.02 18.60 16.17
C VAL A 177 -12.50 18.78 16.18
N ARG A 178 -11.86 18.69 15.00
CA ARG A 178 -10.40 18.82 14.85
C ARG A 178 -10.04 19.31 13.45
N ARG A 179 -8.95 20.10 13.36
CA ARG A 179 -8.25 20.48 12.13
C ARG A 179 -6.86 19.92 12.16
#